data_7f99bbc08d71cf92edd3e46eddc50b7d
#
_entry.id   7f99bbc08d71cf92edd3e46eddc50b7d
#
_cell.length_a   1.000
_cell.length_b   1.000
_cell.length_c   1.000
_cell.angle_alpha   90.00
_cell.angle_beta   90.00
_cell.angle_gamma   90.00
#
_symmetry.space_group_name_H-M   'P 1'
#
loop_
_entity.id
_entity.type
_entity.pdbx_description
1 polymer ?
#
loop_
_entity_poly.entity_id
_entity_poly.type
_entity_poly.pdbx_seq_one_letter_code
_entity_poly.pdbx_strand_id
1 'polypeptide(L)'
;MLFGVLMLGLVALAQSYVINNNVPAGTGFTIEVGGHVVAFSDEGQFDLENMPPAMQGWLEAMEHEAQLLQEGRATVHRAPRRAEYIKPLMTTRWGQRLPFNLMTPEYDEGAHCATGCVATAMAQILKYWSANIETKEIPGYTTETLGLQLEALPPTTFDYDLMNDEYEDMFDKSESAYAVAKLMRYCGQAAEMDYDINSGAYTVGSYLADYFGFSADYEDKDHWTHLIDWDDLIYEELAAGRPMLYSGKKMSGAGHVFVVDGYKDGYFHINWGWDGNNNGYYKLTLANPDDPDSAYLWEGYRWAQRAVIGLQPDPAATRISTVRRDSLEDDSYYNLQGQRIAKPTRPGLYIQNGCKVVVK
;
A
#
# COMPACT_ATOMS: atom_id res chain seq x y z
N MET A 1 17.53 60.28 -7.53
CA MET A 1 16.62 59.13 -7.25
C MET A 1 17.41 57.86 -7.47
N LEU A 2 17.91 57.26 -6.37
CA LEU A 2 18.60 55.97 -6.40
C LEU A 2 17.55 54.88 -6.26
N PHE A 3 17.38 54.05 -7.27
CA PHE A 3 16.62 52.79 -7.15
C PHE A 3 17.56 51.73 -6.56
N GLY A 4 17.32 51.38 -5.29
CA GLY A 4 17.93 50.22 -4.65
C GLY A 4 17.23 48.93 -5.15
N VAL A 5 17.96 48.14 -5.92
CA VAL A 5 17.54 46.76 -6.25
C VAL A 5 17.79 45.89 -5.03
N LEU A 6 16.75 45.49 -4.39
CA LEU A 6 16.77 44.48 -3.32
C LEU A 6 17.02 43.11 -3.98
N MET A 7 18.26 42.66 -3.96
CA MET A 7 18.60 41.25 -4.29
C MET A 7 18.10 40.37 -3.15
N LEU A 8 16.94 39.75 -3.33
CA LEU A 8 16.54 38.61 -2.56
C LEU A 8 17.51 37.47 -2.92
N GLY A 9 18.48 37.25 -2.05
CA GLY A 9 19.31 36.05 -2.10
C GLY A 9 18.42 34.83 -1.90
N LEU A 10 18.22 34.04 -2.96
CA LEU A 10 17.84 32.63 -2.80
C LEU A 10 18.97 31.97 -1.99
N VAL A 11 18.76 31.73 -0.73
CA VAL A 11 19.53 30.74 0.01
C VAL A 11 19.11 29.40 -0.58
N ALA A 12 19.91 28.86 -1.49
CA ALA A 12 19.84 27.46 -1.81
C ALA A 12 20.16 26.72 -0.52
N LEU A 13 19.17 26.13 0.12
CA LEU A 13 19.37 25.17 1.21
C LEU A 13 20.29 24.09 0.63
N ALA A 14 21.53 24.03 1.12
CA ALA A 14 22.42 22.93 0.80
C ALA A 14 21.71 21.66 1.26
N GLN A 15 21.60 20.66 0.37
CA GLN A 15 21.04 19.34 0.72
C GLN A 15 21.74 18.83 1.97
N SER A 16 20.99 18.60 3.03
CA SER A 16 21.53 18.19 4.33
C SER A 16 21.62 16.65 4.45
N TYR A 17 21.42 15.93 3.35
CA TYR A 17 21.51 14.48 3.30
C TYR A 17 22.62 13.98 2.39
N VAL A 18 23.12 12.79 2.70
CA VAL A 18 24.13 12.06 1.92
C VAL A 18 23.56 10.71 1.49
N ILE A 19 23.62 10.44 0.19
CA ILE A 19 23.27 9.16 -0.39
C ILE A 19 24.55 8.41 -0.76
N ASN A 20 24.67 7.19 -0.29
CA ASN A 20 25.79 6.32 -0.61
C ASN A 20 25.30 5.05 -1.30
N ASN A 21 25.58 4.91 -2.59
CA ASN A 21 25.29 3.75 -3.41
C ASN A 21 26.42 2.71 -3.42
N ASN A 22 27.50 2.92 -2.66
CA ASN A 22 28.67 2.04 -2.60
C ASN A 22 28.73 1.34 -1.25
N VAL A 23 27.72 0.53 -0.93
CA VAL A 23 27.75 -0.29 0.29
C VAL A 23 28.73 -1.48 0.13
N PRO A 24 29.39 -1.95 1.20
CA PRO A 24 30.42 -3.00 1.13
C PRO A 24 29.97 -4.30 0.48
N ALA A 25 28.68 -4.59 0.46
CA ALA A 25 28.10 -5.79 -0.16
C ALA A 25 27.99 -5.69 -1.71
N GLY A 26 28.29 -4.54 -2.30
CA GLY A 26 28.28 -4.32 -3.75
C GLY A 26 26.92 -3.98 -4.37
N THR A 27 25.83 -4.21 -3.67
CA THR A 27 24.47 -3.83 -4.05
C THR A 27 23.77 -3.21 -2.84
N GLY A 28 23.00 -2.15 -3.07
CA GLY A 28 22.27 -1.47 -2.02
C GLY A 28 22.67 -0.01 -1.85
N PHE A 29 21.98 0.68 -0.93
CA PHE A 29 22.24 2.09 -0.62
C PHE A 29 22.09 2.40 0.86
N THR A 30 22.62 3.55 1.29
CA THR A 30 22.29 4.18 2.57
C THR A 30 21.98 5.65 2.37
N ILE A 31 21.08 6.18 3.22
CA ILE A 31 20.77 7.61 3.30
C ILE A 31 21.09 8.08 4.71
N GLU A 32 21.92 9.11 4.81
CA GLU A 32 22.21 9.81 6.06
C GLU A 32 21.65 11.21 6.04
N VAL A 33 21.04 11.63 7.15
CA VAL A 33 20.53 12.99 7.35
C VAL A 33 21.03 13.49 8.70
N GLY A 34 21.72 14.61 8.72
CA GLY A 34 22.28 15.21 9.95
C GLY A 34 23.21 14.27 10.73
N GLY A 35 23.93 13.36 10.03
CA GLY A 35 24.81 12.35 10.65
C GLY A 35 24.09 11.10 11.17
N HIS A 36 22.81 10.94 10.90
CA HIS A 36 22.02 9.76 11.25
C HIS A 36 21.66 8.96 10.00
N VAL A 37 21.90 7.64 10.02
CA VAL A 37 21.37 6.75 8.98
C VAL A 37 19.84 6.69 9.14
N VAL A 38 19.11 7.11 8.11
CA VAL A 38 17.64 7.14 8.12
C VAL A 38 17.03 6.12 7.19
N ALA A 39 17.80 5.63 6.21
CA ALA A 39 17.37 4.54 5.32
C ALA A 39 18.55 3.71 4.84
N PHE A 40 18.25 2.47 4.47
CA PHE A 40 19.16 1.59 3.73
C PHE A 40 18.40 0.56 2.91
N SER A 41 19.06 0.01 1.91
CA SER A 41 18.63 -1.19 1.19
C SER A 41 19.82 -2.13 1.04
N ASP A 42 19.56 -3.43 1.09
CA ASP A 42 20.58 -4.44 0.81
C ASP A 42 20.64 -4.76 -0.71
N GLU A 43 19.73 -4.19 -1.50
CA GLU A 43 19.57 -4.47 -2.94
C GLU A 43 19.42 -3.16 -3.74
N GLY A 44 19.82 -3.22 -5.01
CA GLY A 44 19.66 -2.11 -5.94
C GLY A 44 20.59 -0.93 -5.65
N GLN A 45 20.27 0.20 -6.25
CA GLN A 45 20.90 1.49 -6.01
C GLN A 45 19.80 2.52 -5.82
N PHE A 46 20.10 3.56 -5.04
CA PHE A 46 19.20 4.68 -4.90
C PHE A 46 19.14 5.48 -6.20
N ASP A 47 17.94 5.58 -6.76
CA ASP A 47 17.67 6.37 -7.96
C ASP A 47 17.14 7.75 -7.57
N LEU A 48 18.01 8.76 -7.68
CA LEU A 48 17.68 10.14 -7.36
C LEU A 48 16.80 10.79 -8.44
N GLU A 49 16.96 10.37 -9.70
CA GLU A 49 16.24 10.96 -10.84
C GLU A 49 14.77 10.51 -10.86
N ASN A 50 14.52 9.27 -10.39
CA ASN A 50 13.19 8.69 -10.31
C ASN A 50 12.69 8.55 -8.86
N MET A 51 13.03 9.51 -8.01
CA MET A 51 12.57 9.51 -6.62
C MET A 51 11.04 9.65 -6.54
N PRO A 52 10.34 8.70 -5.88
CA PRO A 52 8.90 8.82 -5.67
C PRO A 52 8.55 10.14 -4.96
N PRO A 53 7.47 10.84 -5.35
CA PRO A 53 7.05 12.08 -4.67
C PRO A 53 6.84 11.92 -3.16
N ALA A 54 6.37 10.75 -2.73
CA ALA A 54 6.25 10.38 -1.33
C ALA A 54 7.57 10.41 -0.59
N MET A 55 8.57 9.82 -1.20
CA MET A 55 9.90 9.71 -0.62
C MET A 55 10.56 11.07 -0.46
N GLN A 56 10.32 11.99 -1.40
CA GLN A 56 10.79 13.37 -1.26
C GLN A 56 10.22 14.01 0.00
N GLY A 57 8.91 13.86 0.25
CA GLY A 57 8.28 14.38 1.46
C GLY A 57 8.77 13.69 2.74
N TRP A 58 9.04 12.39 2.68
CA TRP A 58 9.66 11.67 3.80
C TRP A 58 11.07 12.21 4.08
N LEU A 59 11.88 12.45 3.05
CA LEU A 59 13.24 12.97 3.20
C LEU A 59 13.23 14.38 3.81
N GLU A 60 12.35 15.27 3.33
CA GLU A 60 12.13 16.59 3.92
C GLU A 60 11.79 16.50 5.42
N ALA A 61 10.96 15.53 5.83
CA ALA A 61 10.65 15.31 7.23
C ALA A 61 11.89 14.88 8.03
N MET A 62 12.71 13.97 7.49
CA MET A 62 13.95 13.54 8.15
C MET A 62 14.97 14.68 8.30
N GLU A 63 15.11 15.54 7.28
CA GLU A 63 15.96 16.73 7.34
C GLU A 63 15.52 17.69 8.45
N HIS A 64 14.21 17.93 8.54
CA HIS A 64 13.64 18.78 9.58
C HIS A 64 13.86 18.22 10.99
N GLU A 65 13.64 16.91 11.17
CA GLU A 65 13.88 16.24 12.44
C GLU A 65 15.36 16.27 12.85
N ALA A 66 16.27 16.09 11.89
CA ALA A 66 17.69 16.22 12.13
C ALA A 66 18.09 17.64 12.58
N GLN A 67 17.43 18.66 12.00
CA GLN A 67 17.64 20.05 12.44
C GLN A 67 17.19 20.26 13.87
N LEU A 68 16.00 19.72 14.29
CA LEU A 68 15.55 19.79 15.67
C LEU A 68 16.54 19.13 16.66
N LEU A 69 17.14 18.01 16.27
CA LEU A 69 18.18 17.35 17.07
C LEU A 69 19.41 18.23 17.23
N GLN A 70 19.86 18.90 16.15
CA GLN A 70 21.01 19.80 16.17
C GLN A 70 20.75 21.06 17.04
N GLU A 71 19.52 21.56 17.04
CA GLU A 71 19.09 22.70 17.85
C GLU A 71 18.84 22.33 19.33
N GLY A 72 18.92 21.05 19.69
CA GLY A 72 18.63 20.57 21.03
C GLY A 72 17.16 20.66 21.43
N ARG A 73 16.24 20.67 20.48
CA ARG A 73 14.78 20.79 20.63
C ARG A 73 14.07 19.44 20.48
N ALA A 74 14.82 18.40 20.30
CA ALA A 74 14.34 17.03 20.23
C ALA A 74 15.41 16.06 20.72
N THR A 75 15.00 14.86 21.09
CA THR A 75 15.87 13.74 21.36
C THR A 75 15.77 12.70 20.25
N VAL A 76 16.85 11.93 20.04
CA VAL A 76 16.82 10.88 19.01
C VAL A 76 15.75 9.84 19.34
N HIS A 77 14.83 9.63 18.43
CA HIS A 77 13.87 8.54 18.54
C HIS A 77 14.56 7.20 18.34
N ARG A 78 14.36 6.30 19.29
CA ARG A 78 14.86 4.94 19.23
C ARG A 78 13.67 4.00 19.14
N ALA A 79 13.38 3.55 17.94
CA ALA A 79 12.43 2.45 17.76
C ALA A 79 12.84 1.25 18.61
N PRO A 80 11.88 0.49 19.18
CA PRO A 80 12.20 -0.71 19.94
C PRO A 80 13.00 -1.67 19.05
N ARG A 81 14.15 -2.11 19.54
CA ARG A 81 14.90 -3.17 18.84
C ARG A 81 14.21 -4.50 19.10
N ARG A 82 13.40 -4.91 18.17
CA ARG A 82 12.85 -6.26 18.15
C ARG A 82 13.90 -7.22 17.60
N ALA A 83 14.02 -8.39 18.21
CA ALA A 83 15.03 -9.37 17.84
C ALA A 83 14.73 -10.08 16.53
N GLU A 84 13.49 -10.04 16.06
CA GLU A 84 13.07 -10.75 14.88
C GLU A 84 13.12 -9.84 13.65
N TYR A 85 13.84 -10.29 12.65
CA TYR A 85 13.84 -9.71 11.31
C TYR A 85 12.63 -10.22 10.55
N ILE A 86 11.80 -9.30 10.07
CA ILE A 86 10.66 -9.61 9.22
C ILE A 86 11.06 -9.20 7.79
N LYS A 87 11.30 -10.20 6.96
CA LYS A 87 11.57 -9.97 5.53
C LYS A 87 10.38 -9.26 4.88
N PRO A 88 10.62 -8.49 3.81
CA PRO A 88 9.51 -7.96 3.04
C PRO A 88 8.50 -9.05 2.72
N LEU A 89 7.24 -8.80 3.09
CA LEU A 89 6.15 -9.76 2.91
C LEU A 89 5.69 -9.81 1.44
N MET A 90 5.85 -8.70 0.73
CA MET A 90 5.44 -8.60 -0.67
C MET A 90 6.64 -8.73 -1.60
N THR A 91 6.37 -9.30 -2.77
CA THR A 91 7.35 -9.46 -3.86
C THR A 91 7.06 -8.52 -5.03
N THR A 92 5.87 -7.90 -5.03
CA THR A 92 5.43 -7.01 -6.12
C THR A 92 6.27 -5.74 -6.19
N ARG A 93 6.64 -5.37 -7.44
CA ARG A 93 7.32 -4.11 -7.78
C ARG A 93 6.46 -3.34 -8.77
N TRP A 94 5.26 -2.97 -8.30
CA TRP A 94 4.29 -2.32 -9.15
C TRP A 94 4.40 -0.81 -9.10
N GLY A 95 4.04 -0.18 -10.22
CA GLY A 95 4.06 1.26 -10.40
C GLY A 95 2.70 1.83 -10.76
N GLN A 96 2.72 3.08 -11.27
CA GLN A 96 1.50 3.83 -11.54
C GLN A 96 1.28 4.13 -13.03
N ARG A 97 2.24 3.76 -13.87
CA ARG A 97 2.23 3.98 -15.32
C ARG A 97 2.06 2.66 -16.06
N LEU A 98 2.28 2.64 -17.35
CA LEU A 98 2.22 1.41 -18.14
C LEU A 98 3.14 0.31 -17.58
N PRO A 99 2.68 -0.92 -17.53
CA PRO A 99 1.39 -1.40 -18.03
C PRO A 99 0.24 -1.33 -17.00
N PHE A 100 0.49 -0.88 -15.78
CA PHE A 100 -0.48 -0.88 -14.67
C PHE A 100 -1.71 -0.02 -14.94
N ASN A 101 -1.58 1.05 -15.73
CA ASN A 101 -2.68 1.97 -16.02
C ASN A 101 -3.40 1.70 -17.35
N LEU A 102 -3.22 0.56 -18.00
CA LEU A 102 -3.88 0.21 -19.27
C LEU A 102 -5.40 0.28 -19.23
N MET A 103 -6.02 0.20 -18.07
CA MET A 103 -7.47 0.25 -17.91
C MET A 103 -7.97 1.47 -17.12
N THR A 104 -7.10 2.40 -16.77
CA THR A 104 -7.53 3.67 -16.19
C THR A 104 -8.16 4.55 -17.29
N PRO A 105 -8.96 5.58 -16.93
CA PRO A 105 -9.49 6.52 -17.91
C PRO A 105 -8.37 7.18 -18.72
N GLU A 106 -8.69 7.54 -19.94
CA GLU A 106 -7.79 8.35 -20.78
C GLU A 106 -8.01 9.84 -20.51
N TYR A 107 -6.91 10.61 -20.42
CA TYR A 107 -6.97 12.06 -20.35
C TYR A 107 -6.75 12.73 -21.72
N ASP A 108 -6.19 11.96 -22.68
CA ASP A 108 -6.03 12.31 -24.09
C ASP A 108 -6.07 11.01 -24.92
N GLU A 109 -6.18 11.10 -26.23
CA GLU A 109 -6.30 9.95 -27.13
C GLU A 109 -5.12 8.97 -26.94
N GLY A 110 -5.41 7.79 -26.42
CA GLY A 110 -4.42 6.74 -26.13
C GLY A 110 -3.50 7.02 -24.95
N ALA A 111 -3.72 8.09 -24.19
CA ALA A 111 -2.94 8.45 -23.01
C ALA A 111 -3.75 8.23 -21.73
N HIS A 112 -3.41 7.17 -20.99
CA HIS A 112 -4.10 6.79 -19.76
C HIS A 112 -3.64 7.62 -18.56
N CYS A 113 -4.57 7.98 -17.68
CA CYS A 113 -4.30 8.56 -16.37
C CYS A 113 -3.42 7.61 -15.54
N ALA A 114 -2.63 8.13 -14.61
CA ALA A 114 -1.92 7.29 -13.65
C ALA A 114 -2.91 6.48 -12.79
N THR A 115 -2.50 5.32 -12.28
CA THR A 115 -3.33 4.57 -11.32
C THR A 115 -3.54 5.34 -10.02
N GLY A 116 -2.53 6.12 -9.59
CA GLY A 116 -2.46 6.80 -8.31
C GLY A 116 -1.93 5.90 -7.18
N CYS A 117 -1.34 6.52 -6.18
CA CYS A 117 -0.65 5.81 -5.11
C CYS A 117 -1.57 4.92 -4.26
N VAL A 118 -2.79 5.38 -3.98
CA VAL A 118 -3.77 4.61 -3.18
C VAL A 118 -4.15 3.33 -3.92
N ALA A 119 -4.46 3.43 -5.22
CA ALA A 119 -4.83 2.27 -6.03
C ALA A 119 -3.69 1.25 -6.12
N THR A 120 -2.46 1.74 -6.34
CA THR A 120 -1.27 0.88 -6.44
C THR A 120 -1.01 0.16 -5.11
N ALA A 121 -1.06 0.87 -3.99
CA ALA A 121 -0.84 0.27 -2.68
C ALA A 121 -1.94 -0.76 -2.33
N MET A 122 -3.22 -0.44 -2.57
CA MET A 122 -4.33 -1.38 -2.39
C MET A 122 -4.17 -2.63 -3.25
N ALA A 123 -3.84 -2.46 -4.52
CA ALA A 123 -3.68 -3.57 -5.46
C ALA A 123 -2.55 -4.52 -5.02
N GLN A 124 -1.44 -4.00 -4.52
CA GLN A 124 -0.34 -4.81 -3.98
C GLN A 124 -0.77 -5.61 -2.73
N ILE A 125 -1.53 -5.01 -1.82
CA ILE A 125 -2.11 -5.73 -0.66
C ILE A 125 -3.04 -6.86 -1.12
N LEU A 126 -3.92 -6.59 -2.09
CA LEU A 126 -4.83 -7.60 -2.63
C LEU A 126 -4.07 -8.75 -3.31
N LYS A 127 -3.01 -8.44 -4.07
CA LYS A 127 -2.13 -9.45 -4.68
C LYS A 127 -1.40 -10.29 -3.63
N TYR A 128 -0.90 -9.68 -2.56
CA TYR A 128 -0.25 -10.41 -1.46
C TYR A 128 -1.17 -11.48 -0.86
N TRP A 129 -2.40 -11.11 -0.57
CA TRP A 129 -3.37 -12.06 0.00
C TRP A 129 -3.94 -13.03 -1.03
N SER A 130 -4.03 -12.65 -2.29
CA SER A 130 -4.56 -13.45 -3.40
C SER A 130 -5.88 -14.17 -3.07
N ALA A 131 -6.72 -13.51 -2.27
CA ALA A 131 -7.95 -14.10 -1.79
C ALA A 131 -9.01 -14.11 -2.92
N ASN A 132 -9.58 -15.26 -3.18
CA ASN A 132 -10.66 -15.40 -4.16
C ASN A 132 -11.99 -14.92 -3.59
N ILE A 133 -12.14 -13.61 -3.54
CA ILE A 133 -13.33 -12.90 -3.06
C ILE A 133 -13.93 -12.11 -4.22
N GLU A 134 -15.24 -12.21 -4.42
CA GLU A 134 -15.94 -11.36 -5.35
C GLU A 134 -16.14 -9.96 -4.74
N THR A 135 -15.77 -8.92 -5.49
CA THR A 135 -15.99 -7.54 -5.04
C THR A 135 -17.49 -7.22 -4.99
N LYS A 136 -17.86 -6.22 -4.21
CA LYS A 136 -19.15 -5.57 -4.40
C LYS A 136 -19.11 -4.69 -5.66
N GLU A 137 -20.28 -4.26 -6.15
CA GLU A 137 -20.36 -3.19 -7.14
C GLU A 137 -19.69 -1.93 -6.61
N ILE A 138 -18.84 -1.31 -7.43
CA ILE A 138 -18.17 -0.05 -7.09
C ILE A 138 -18.89 1.07 -7.85
N PRO A 139 -19.46 2.06 -7.15
CA PRO A 139 -20.22 3.13 -7.79
C PRO A 139 -19.42 3.91 -8.83
N GLY A 140 -20.13 4.41 -9.84
CA GLY A 140 -19.60 5.40 -10.76
C GLY A 140 -19.56 6.79 -10.11
N TYR A 141 -18.69 7.66 -10.61
CA TYR A 141 -18.57 9.05 -10.16
C TYR A 141 -17.99 9.93 -11.27
N THR A 142 -17.91 11.22 -11.03
CA THR A 142 -17.25 12.17 -11.92
C THR A 142 -15.99 12.69 -11.23
N THR A 143 -14.83 12.61 -11.92
CA THR A 143 -13.55 13.13 -11.39
C THR A 143 -13.58 14.66 -11.30
N GLU A 144 -12.84 15.22 -10.34
CA GLU A 144 -12.89 16.67 -10.09
C GLU A 144 -12.07 17.47 -11.11
N THR A 145 -10.83 17.05 -11.36
CA THR A 145 -9.89 17.82 -12.19
C THR A 145 -10.27 17.79 -13.67
N LEU A 146 -10.52 16.62 -14.23
CA LEU A 146 -10.79 16.45 -15.65
C LEU A 146 -12.29 16.29 -15.97
N GLY A 147 -13.16 16.14 -14.97
CA GLY A 147 -14.59 15.94 -15.17
C GLY A 147 -14.95 14.64 -15.89
N LEU A 148 -14.11 13.61 -15.78
CA LEU A 148 -14.33 12.31 -16.42
C LEU A 148 -15.50 11.61 -15.75
N GLN A 149 -16.50 11.20 -16.53
CA GLN A 149 -17.62 10.41 -16.03
C GLN A 149 -17.27 8.93 -16.06
N LEU A 150 -17.29 8.30 -14.90
CA LEU A 150 -16.95 6.89 -14.72
C LEU A 150 -18.21 6.12 -14.39
N GLU A 151 -18.49 5.10 -15.20
CA GLU A 151 -19.60 4.18 -14.94
C GLU A 151 -19.28 3.26 -13.74
N ALA A 152 -20.32 2.73 -13.10
CA ALA A 152 -20.18 1.75 -12.04
C ALA A 152 -19.45 0.50 -12.54
N LEU A 153 -18.59 -0.07 -11.72
CA LEU A 153 -17.91 -1.33 -12.00
C LEU A 153 -18.68 -2.49 -11.35
N PRO A 154 -19.05 -3.52 -12.13
CA PRO A 154 -19.81 -4.65 -11.62
C PRO A 154 -18.96 -5.50 -10.65
N PRO A 155 -19.61 -6.30 -9.77
CA PRO A 155 -18.92 -7.30 -8.98
C PRO A 155 -18.03 -8.18 -9.85
N THR A 156 -16.82 -8.49 -9.36
CA THR A 156 -15.84 -9.29 -10.11
C THR A 156 -14.91 -10.04 -9.16
N THR A 157 -14.24 -11.05 -9.70
CA THR A 157 -13.07 -11.70 -9.10
C THR A 157 -11.83 -11.37 -9.93
N PHE A 158 -10.67 -11.54 -9.31
CA PHE A 158 -9.38 -11.32 -9.97
C PHE A 158 -8.60 -12.63 -10.04
N ASP A 159 -7.97 -12.85 -11.18
CA ASP A 159 -7.02 -13.95 -11.35
C ASP A 159 -5.61 -13.47 -10.97
N TYR A 160 -5.29 -13.62 -9.69
CA TYR A 160 -4.00 -13.19 -9.15
C TYR A 160 -2.83 -14.01 -9.69
N ASP A 161 -3.07 -15.26 -10.12
CA ASP A 161 -2.02 -16.12 -10.65
C ASP A 161 -1.50 -15.67 -12.03
N LEU A 162 -2.33 -14.92 -12.78
CA LEU A 162 -1.91 -14.30 -14.03
C LEU A 162 -1.02 -13.07 -13.83
N MET A 163 -1.05 -12.43 -12.67
CA MET A 163 -0.35 -11.17 -12.43
C MET A 163 1.11 -11.42 -12.09
N ASN A 164 2.04 -10.85 -12.86
CA ASN A 164 3.47 -10.90 -12.56
C ASN A 164 3.82 -9.94 -11.41
N ASP A 165 4.87 -10.26 -10.65
CA ASP A 165 5.38 -9.40 -9.60
C ASP A 165 6.11 -8.16 -10.16
N GLU A 166 6.67 -8.28 -11.37
CA GLU A 166 7.40 -7.23 -12.09
C GLU A 166 7.02 -7.22 -13.57
N TYR A 167 7.10 -6.05 -14.20
CA TYR A 167 6.87 -5.85 -15.63
C TYR A 167 8.02 -5.01 -16.20
N GLU A 168 8.96 -5.67 -16.88
CA GLU A 168 10.13 -5.00 -17.48
C GLU A 168 9.76 -4.20 -18.74
N ASP A 169 8.80 -4.69 -19.52
CA ASP A 169 8.31 -4.00 -20.71
C ASP A 169 7.09 -3.12 -20.35
N MET A 170 7.30 -1.82 -20.32
CA MET A 170 6.23 -0.86 -20.10
C MET A 170 5.13 -0.89 -21.18
N PHE A 171 5.39 -1.46 -22.35
CA PHE A 171 4.40 -1.60 -23.42
C PHE A 171 3.74 -2.99 -23.45
N ASP A 172 3.95 -3.81 -22.40
CA ASP A 172 3.31 -5.11 -22.28
C ASP A 172 1.77 -4.98 -22.33
N LYS A 173 1.16 -5.74 -23.21
CA LYS A 173 -0.29 -5.88 -23.41
C LYS A 173 -0.73 -7.33 -23.32
N SER A 174 0.00 -8.14 -22.60
CA SER A 174 -0.34 -9.53 -22.32
C SER A 174 -1.60 -9.64 -21.43
N GLU A 175 -2.12 -10.85 -21.31
CA GLU A 175 -3.21 -11.14 -20.37
C GLU A 175 -2.80 -10.79 -18.93
N SER A 176 -1.53 -10.99 -18.56
CA SER A 176 -0.95 -10.59 -17.29
C SER A 176 -1.05 -9.08 -17.05
N ALA A 177 -0.65 -8.27 -18.05
CA ALA A 177 -0.72 -6.82 -17.99
C ALA A 177 -2.16 -6.31 -17.85
N TYR A 178 -3.10 -6.90 -18.58
CA TYR A 178 -4.53 -6.55 -18.43
C TYR A 178 -5.11 -7.03 -17.09
N ALA A 179 -4.66 -8.16 -16.54
CA ALA A 179 -5.11 -8.62 -15.24
C ALA A 179 -4.74 -7.64 -14.13
N VAL A 180 -3.47 -7.20 -14.08
CA VAL A 180 -3.03 -6.21 -13.09
C VAL A 180 -3.69 -4.84 -13.31
N ALA A 181 -3.83 -4.40 -14.56
CA ALA A 181 -4.49 -3.13 -14.88
C ALA A 181 -5.98 -3.12 -14.49
N LYS A 182 -6.67 -4.26 -14.64
CA LYS A 182 -8.05 -4.43 -14.15
C LYS A 182 -8.10 -4.25 -12.63
N LEU A 183 -7.21 -4.88 -11.88
CA LEU A 183 -7.15 -4.74 -10.42
C LEU A 183 -6.89 -3.28 -10.03
N MET A 184 -5.92 -2.61 -10.67
CA MET A 184 -5.62 -1.19 -10.46
C MET A 184 -6.83 -0.30 -10.74
N ARG A 185 -7.59 -0.58 -11.82
CA ARG A 185 -8.80 0.17 -12.18
C ARG A 185 -9.87 0.07 -11.10
N TYR A 186 -10.10 -1.13 -10.55
CA TYR A 186 -11.06 -1.36 -9.48
C TYR A 186 -10.63 -0.68 -8.18
N CYS A 187 -9.37 -0.81 -7.80
CA CYS A 187 -8.82 -0.13 -6.62
C CYS A 187 -8.94 1.40 -6.73
N GLY A 188 -8.60 1.96 -7.90
CA GLY A 188 -8.68 3.40 -8.12
C GLY A 188 -10.11 3.93 -8.09
N GLN A 189 -11.07 3.20 -8.67
CA GLN A 189 -12.47 3.61 -8.60
C GLN A 189 -13.03 3.49 -7.19
N ALA A 190 -12.68 2.44 -6.44
CA ALA A 190 -13.09 2.29 -5.05
C ALA A 190 -12.58 3.44 -4.16
N ALA A 191 -11.38 3.95 -4.47
CA ALA A 191 -10.78 5.08 -3.75
C ALA A 191 -11.27 6.46 -4.26
N GLU A 192 -12.23 6.49 -5.18
CA GLU A 192 -12.71 7.72 -5.83
C GLU A 192 -11.55 8.58 -6.35
N MET A 193 -10.60 7.90 -7.06
CA MET A 193 -9.38 8.55 -7.56
C MET A 193 -9.72 9.72 -8.48
N ASP A 194 -9.19 10.91 -8.18
CA ASP A 194 -9.21 12.03 -9.11
C ASP A 194 -8.18 11.77 -10.21
N TYR A 195 -8.64 11.09 -11.25
CA TYR A 195 -7.82 10.62 -12.34
C TYR A 195 -7.31 11.78 -13.19
N ASP A 196 -5.95 11.84 -13.34
CA ASP A 196 -5.21 12.83 -14.12
C ASP A 196 -3.87 12.23 -14.55
N ILE A 197 -2.99 13.03 -15.14
CA ILE A 197 -1.58 12.66 -15.40
C ILE A 197 -0.91 12.19 -14.10
N ASN A 198 -1.20 12.83 -12.97
CA ASN A 198 -0.74 12.48 -11.64
C ASN A 198 -1.94 12.28 -10.70
N SER A 199 -2.66 11.21 -10.91
CA SER A 199 -3.87 10.89 -10.17
C SER A 199 -3.67 10.88 -8.64
N GLY A 200 -4.65 11.36 -7.90
CA GLY A 200 -4.65 11.42 -6.45
C GLY A 200 -6.00 11.07 -5.83
N ALA A 201 -6.00 10.72 -4.55
CA ALA A 201 -7.22 10.56 -3.76
C ALA A 201 -7.10 11.36 -2.46
N TYR A 202 -8.24 11.87 -1.96
CA TYR A 202 -8.23 12.75 -0.79
C TYR A 202 -7.96 12.03 0.52
N THR A 203 -8.31 10.77 0.61
CA THR A 203 -8.19 9.99 1.85
C THR A 203 -7.73 8.58 1.57
N VAL A 204 -7.16 7.94 2.59
CA VAL A 204 -7.05 6.48 2.65
C VAL A 204 -8.28 6.01 3.40
N GLY A 205 -9.23 5.42 2.68
CA GLY A 205 -10.53 5.01 3.22
C GLY A 205 -10.60 3.53 3.56
N SER A 206 -11.76 3.10 4.09
CA SER A 206 -12.08 1.69 4.37
C SER A 206 -12.33 0.86 3.09
N TYR A 207 -11.83 1.31 1.95
CA TYR A 207 -12.18 0.80 0.63
C TYR A 207 -11.98 -0.71 0.47
N LEU A 208 -10.94 -1.27 1.10
CA LEU A 208 -10.71 -2.71 1.10
C LEU A 208 -11.80 -3.48 1.86
N ALA A 209 -12.31 -2.91 2.96
CA ALA A 209 -13.43 -3.47 3.70
C ALA A 209 -14.77 -3.22 2.99
N ASP A 210 -14.92 -2.04 2.41
CA ASP A 210 -16.20 -1.65 1.80
C ASP A 210 -16.50 -2.45 0.54
N TYR A 211 -15.49 -2.72 -0.30
CA TYR A 211 -15.69 -3.30 -1.62
C TYR A 211 -15.01 -4.64 -1.88
N PHE A 212 -13.92 -4.97 -1.17
CA PHE A 212 -13.10 -6.14 -1.48
C PHE A 212 -13.20 -7.29 -0.46
N GLY A 213 -14.06 -7.13 0.57
CA GLY A 213 -14.29 -8.18 1.56
C GLY A 213 -13.11 -8.42 2.50
N PHE A 214 -12.41 -7.37 2.88
CA PHE A 214 -11.32 -7.41 3.85
C PHE A 214 -11.77 -6.86 5.21
N SER A 215 -11.09 -7.26 6.28
CA SER A 215 -11.08 -6.52 7.53
C SER A 215 -10.06 -5.39 7.42
N ALA A 216 -10.38 -4.22 7.96
CA ALA A 216 -9.50 -3.06 7.96
C ALA A 216 -9.87 -2.14 9.11
N ASP A 217 -8.89 -1.73 9.90
CA ASP A 217 -9.01 -0.74 10.95
C ASP A 217 -8.08 0.44 10.67
N TYR A 218 -8.42 1.60 11.22
CA TYR A 218 -7.68 2.84 11.03
C TYR A 218 -7.01 3.27 12.30
N GLU A 219 -5.72 3.62 12.19
CA GLU A 219 -5.00 4.28 13.26
C GLU A 219 -4.35 5.57 12.78
N ASP A 220 -4.57 6.64 13.51
CA ASP A 220 -3.90 7.93 13.35
C ASP A 220 -2.77 8.06 14.34
N LYS A 221 -1.55 8.32 13.88
CA LYS A 221 -0.37 8.49 14.74
C LYS A 221 -0.53 9.63 15.74
N ASP A 222 -1.28 10.65 15.38
CA ASP A 222 -1.54 11.81 16.25
C ASP A 222 -2.35 11.45 17.51
N HIS A 223 -3.03 10.29 17.53
CA HIS A 223 -3.73 9.77 18.70
C HIS A 223 -2.82 9.01 19.68
N TRP A 224 -1.56 8.76 19.31
CA TRP A 224 -0.62 8.00 20.10
C TRP A 224 0.30 8.91 20.90
N THR A 225 0.23 8.80 22.24
CA THR A 225 1.00 9.63 23.16
C THR A 225 2.51 9.35 23.08
N HIS A 226 2.89 8.11 22.73
CA HIS A 226 4.27 7.69 22.66
C HIS A 226 4.58 7.09 21.28
N LEU A 227 5.58 7.64 20.61
CA LEU A 227 6.00 7.17 19.28
C LEU A 227 6.52 5.73 19.29
N ILE A 228 7.01 5.26 20.45
CA ILE A 228 7.45 3.87 20.62
C ILE A 228 6.28 2.88 20.52
N ASP A 229 5.11 3.26 21.03
CA ASP A 229 3.91 2.43 20.98
C ASP A 229 3.37 2.36 19.53
N TRP A 230 3.54 3.43 18.76
CA TRP A 230 3.24 3.45 17.33
C TRP A 230 4.13 2.51 16.53
N ASP A 231 5.44 2.54 16.76
CA ASP A 231 6.37 1.61 16.09
C ASP A 231 6.10 0.16 16.49
N ASP A 232 5.71 -0.09 17.75
CA ASP A 232 5.30 -1.42 18.22
C ASP A 232 4.04 -1.91 17.53
N LEU A 233 3.03 -1.07 17.34
CA LEU A 233 1.84 -1.41 16.58
C LEU A 233 2.19 -1.85 15.16
N ILE A 234 3.01 -1.06 14.45
CA ILE A 234 3.43 -1.38 13.09
C ILE A 234 4.20 -2.71 13.04
N TYR A 235 5.09 -2.92 14.01
CA TYR A 235 5.84 -4.17 14.11
C TYR A 235 4.93 -5.39 14.34
N GLU A 236 3.96 -5.31 15.26
CA GLU A 236 3.06 -6.42 15.58
C GLU A 236 2.16 -6.80 14.39
N GLU A 237 1.73 -5.84 13.58
CA GLU A 237 1.03 -6.11 12.33
C GLU A 237 1.90 -6.91 11.36
N LEU A 238 3.15 -6.49 11.17
CA LEU A 238 4.10 -7.19 10.31
C LEU A 238 4.45 -8.59 10.83
N ALA A 239 4.63 -8.73 12.15
CA ALA A 239 4.89 -10.02 12.79
C ALA A 239 3.71 -11.00 12.66
N ALA A 240 2.50 -10.47 12.54
CA ALA A 240 1.31 -11.25 12.24
C ALA A 240 1.11 -11.54 10.73
N GLY A 241 2.07 -11.15 9.89
CA GLY A 241 2.01 -11.36 8.43
C GLY A 241 1.04 -10.44 7.72
N ARG A 242 0.74 -9.27 8.28
CA ARG A 242 -0.17 -8.29 7.71
C ARG A 242 0.60 -7.05 7.22
N PRO A 243 0.91 -6.96 5.92
CA PRO A 243 1.39 -5.72 5.34
C PRO A 243 0.28 -4.67 5.41
N MET A 244 0.64 -3.39 5.51
CA MET A 244 -0.32 -2.34 5.75
C MET A 244 -0.19 -1.18 4.77
N LEU A 245 -1.31 -0.48 4.52
CA LEU A 245 -1.28 0.81 3.88
C LEU A 245 -0.83 1.86 4.90
N TYR A 246 0.15 2.65 4.52
CA TYR A 246 0.66 3.74 5.34
C TYR A 246 0.62 5.05 4.56
N SER A 247 0.24 6.12 5.21
CA SER A 247 0.12 7.43 4.57
C SER A 247 0.66 8.55 5.46
N GLY A 248 1.02 9.64 4.82
CA GLY A 248 1.32 10.90 5.44
C GLY A 248 0.94 12.05 4.51
N LYS A 249 0.80 13.25 5.06
CA LYS A 249 0.50 14.45 4.30
C LYS A 249 1.48 15.56 4.64
N LYS A 250 1.71 16.45 3.68
CA LYS A 250 2.30 17.77 3.92
C LYS A 250 1.20 18.72 4.39
N MET A 251 1.58 19.77 5.09
CA MET A 251 0.63 20.83 5.49
C MET A 251 -0.03 21.51 4.28
N SER A 252 0.63 21.51 3.13
CA SER A 252 0.07 21.96 1.85
C SER A 252 -1.06 21.11 1.30
N GLY A 253 -1.38 19.98 1.96
CA GLY A 253 -2.41 19.03 1.54
C GLY A 253 -1.92 17.89 0.63
N ALA A 254 -0.73 17.99 0.06
CA ALA A 254 -0.16 16.90 -0.72
C ALA A 254 0.15 15.71 0.20
N GLY A 255 -0.38 14.54 -0.15
CA GLY A 255 -0.19 13.29 0.59
C GLY A 255 0.27 12.17 -0.31
N HIS A 256 0.66 11.07 0.29
CA HIS A 256 1.00 9.85 -0.43
C HIS A 256 0.67 8.62 0.40
N VAL A 257 0.37 7.52 -0.30
CA VAL A 257 0.13 6.20 0.29
C VAL A 257 1.12 5.22 -0.27
N PHE A 258 1.70 4.42 0.60
CA PHE A 258 2.64 3.36 0.26
C PHE A 258 2.37 2.14 1.15
N VAL A 259 3.10 1.06 0.92
CA VAL A 259 2.96 -0.15 1.74
C VAL A 259 4.16 -0.28 2.68
N VAL A 260 3.88 -0.62 3.93
CA VAL A 260 4.87 -1.07 4.91
C VAL A 260 4.72 -2.58 5.06
N ASP A 261 5.79 -3.33 4.78
CA ASP A 261 5.70 -4.79 4.65
C ASP A 261 6.88 -5.59 5.24
N GLY A 262 7.79 -4.95 5.97
CA GLY A 262 8.91 -5.62 6.59
C GLY A 262 9.57 -4.81 7.70
N TYR A 263 10.48 -5.44 8.45
CA TYR A 263 11.18 -4.81 9.57
C TYR A 263 12.61 -5.34 9.73
N LYS A 264 13.56 -4.44 9.98
CA LYS A 264 14.95 -4.80 10.30
C LYS A 264 15.60 -3.73 11.19
N ASP A 265 16.04 -4.12 12.38
CA ASP A 265 16.87 -3.30 13.28
C ASP A 265 16.31 -1.88 13.61
N GLY A 266 14.99 -1.74 13.72
CA GLY A 266 14.34 -0.45 13.99
C GLY A 266 14.05 0.38 12.72
N TYR A 267 14.12 -0.25 11.56
CA TYR A 267 13.71 0.30 10.27
C TYR A 267 12.58 -0.54 9.68
N PHE A 268 11.67 0.09 9.00
CA PHE A 268 10.54 -0.56 8.35
C PHE A 268 10.75 -0.62 6.85
N HIS A 269 10.50 -1.78 6.23
CA HIS A 269 10.58 -1.88 4.79
C HIS A 269 9.38 -1.19 4.16
N ILE A 270 9.67 -0.34 3.18
CA ILE A 270 8.67 0.42 2.43
C ILE A 270 8.72 0.01 0.97
N ASN A 271 7.55 -0.35 0.43
CA ASN A 271 7.30 -0.46 -0.98
C ASN A 271 6.56 0.82 -1.43
N TRP A 272 7.26 1.66 -2.18
CA TRP A 272 6.77 2.98 -2.57
C TRP A 272 5.69 2.95 -3.65
N GLY A 273 5.45 1.80 -4.31
CA GLY A 273 4.54 1.71 -5.44
C GLY A 273 5.05 2.47 -6.68
N TRP A 274 6.36 2.37 -6.95
CA TRP A 274 7.08 3.10 -8.00
C TRP A 274 8.04 2.18 -8.76
N ASP A 275 7.49 1.09 -9.34
CA ASP A 275 8.23 0.07 -10.09
C ASP A 275 9.38 -0.57 -9.29
N GLY A 276 9.24 -0.64 -7.95
CA GLY A 276 10.28 -1.13 -7.05
C GLY A 276 11.44 -0.16 -6.81
N ASN A 277 11.46 1.00 -7.49
CA ASN A 277 12.52 1.98 -7.31
C ASN A 277 12.56 2.48 -5.87
N ASN A 278 13.76 2.50 -5.32
CA ASN A 278 14.05 2.98 -3.97
C ASN A 278 13.33 2.20 -2.85
N ASN A 279 12.77 1.02 -3.10
CA ASN A 279 12.28 0.16 -2.04
C ASN A 279 13.43 -0.19 -1.06
N GLY A 280 13.14 -0.22 0.24
CA GLY A 280 14.18 -0.44 1.24
C GLY A 280 13.66 -0.25 2.66
N TYR A 281 14.59 -0.15 3.61
CA TYR A 281 14.31 0.01 5.04
C TYR A 281 14.48 1.46 5.45
N TYR A 282 13.44 2.04 6.05
CA TYR A 282 13.32 3.45 6.36
C TYR A 282 12.91 3.66 7.81
N LYS A 283 13.42 4.73 8.44
CA LYS A 283 12.86 5.21 9.71
C LYS A 283 11.52 5.89 9.46
N LEU A 284 10.50 5.55 10.22
CA LEU A 284 9.23 6.28 10.24
C LEU A 284 9.34 7.58 11.05
N THR A 285 10.31 7.63 11.98
CA THR A 285 10.58 8.78 12.84
C THR A 285 12.07 8.80 13.20
N LEU A 286 12.70 9.97 13.18
CA LEU A 286 14.09 10.17 13.59
C LEU A 286 14.17 10.81 14.97
N ALA A 287 13.26 11.73 15.30
CA ALA A 287 13.32 12.53 16.51
C ALA A 287 12.02 12.53 17.30
N ASN A 288 12.16 12.54 18.65
CA ASN A 288 11.08 12.87 19.59
C ASN A 288 11.19 14.35 19.91
N PRO A 289 10.26 15.21 19.48
CA PRO A 289 10.29 16.63 19.80
C PRO A 289 10.01 16.87 21.29
N ASP A 290 10.65 17.89 21.86
CA ASP A 290 10.44 18.28 23.27
C ASP A 290 9.05 18.90 23.48
N ASP A 291 8.48 19.51 22.43
CA ASP A 291 7.14 20.06 22.40
C ASP A 291 6.31 19.37 21.28
N PRO A 292 5.46 18.40 21.65
CA PRO A 292 4.66 17.65 20.67
C PRO A 292 3.60 18.51 19.97
N ASP A 293 3.23 19.65 20.51
CA ASP A 293 2.21 20.55 19.95
C ASP A 293 2.80 21.60 18.99
N SER A 294 4.09 21.55 18.74
CA SER A 294 4.75 22.57 17.94
C SER A 294 4.54 22.44 16.44
N ALA A 295 4.53 23.59 15.74
CA ALA A 295 4.20 23.72 14.32
C ALA A 295 5.09 22.89 13.37
N TYR A 296 6.30 22.49 13.78
CA TYR A 296 7.20 21.70 12.93
C TYR A 296 6.87 20.20 12.87
N LEU A 297 5.90 19.72 13.65
CA LEU A 297 5.34 18.38 13.44
C LEU A 297 4.62 18.24 12.10
N TRP A 298 4.38 19.38 11.44
CA TRP A 298 3.65 19.48 10.18
C TRP A 298 4.54 19.49 8.93
N GLU A 299 5.86 19.47 9.12
CA GLU A 299 6.82 19.43 8.00
C GLU A 299 6.92 18.04 7.37
N GLY A 300 7.13 18.00 6.06
CA GLY A 300 7.20 16.74 5.31
C GLY A 300 5.91 15.93 5.42
N TYR A 301 6.02 14.59 5.44
CA TYR A 301 4.88 13.67 5.65
C TYR A 301 4.63 13.33 7.13
N ARG A 302 4.92 14.24 8.04
CA ARG A 302 4.66 14.02 9.46
C ARG A 302 3.21 14.25 9.86
N TRP A 303 2.51 15.10 9.10
CA TRP A 303 1.13 15.40 9.40
C TRP A 303 0.19 14.30 8.94
N ALA A 304 -0.80 14.01 9.78
CA ALA A 304 -1.81 12.99 9.50
C ALA A 304 -1.21 11.66 9.03
N GLN A 305 -0.14 11.20 9.71
CA GLN A 305 0.36 9.85 9.46
C GLN A 305 -0.69 8.84 9.91
N ARG A 306 -1.05 7.93 9.00
CA ARG A 306 -2.07 6.91 9.23
C ARG A 306 -1.58 5.57 8.78
N ALA A 307 -1.99 4.53 9.51
CA ALA A 307 -1.87 3.16 9.11
C ALA A 307 -3.26 2.54 8.96
N VAL A 308 -3.46 1.77 7.90
CA VAL A 308 -4.60 0.86 7.78
C VAL A 308 -4.10 -0.50 8.20
N ILE A 309 -4.51 -0.94 9.37
CA ILE A 309 -4.08 -2.16 10.05
C ILE A 309 -5.16 -3.23 10.02
N GLY A 310 -4.85 -4.42 10.54
CA GLY A 310 -5.80 -5.55 10.53
C GLY A 310 -6.15 -6.02 9.12
N LEU A 311 -5.37 -5.63 8.11
CA LEU A 311 -5.63 -5.94 6.71
C LEU A 311 -5.48 -7.44 6.43
N GLN A 312 -6.60 -8.12 6.34
CA GLN A 312 -6.68 -9.53 5.98
C GLN A 312 -8.05 -9.83 5.36
N PRO A 313 -8.16 -10.89 4.56
CA PRO A 313 -9.46 -11.33 4.06
C PRO A 313 -10.43 -11.55 5.20
N ASP A 314 -11.64 -10.98 5.14
CA ASP A 314 -12.67 -11.21 6.15
C ASP A 314 -13.08 -12.68 6.10
N PRO A 315 -12.98 -13.43 7.21
CA PRO A 315 -13.42 -14.81 7.27
C PRO A 315 -14.90 -15.01 6.86
N ALA A 316 -15.74 -13.99 6.98
CA ALA A 316 -17.12 -14.05 6.52
C ALA A 316 -17.22 -13.92 4.99
N ALA A 317 -16.34 -13.15 4.35
CA ALA A 317 -16.29 -12.98 2.90
C ALA A 317 -15.63 -14.20 2.19
N THR A 318 -14.66 -14.85 2.85
CA THR A 318 -13.97 -16.04 2.33
C THR A 318 -14.78 -17.34 2.50
N ARG A 319 -15.87 -17.29 3.25
CA ARG A 319 -16.77 -18.44 3.30
C ARG A 319 -17.33 -18.63 1.90
N ILE A 320 -17.08 -19.80 1.31
CA ILE A 320 -17.81 -20.25 0.13
C ILE A 320 -19.29 -20.04 0.47
N SER A 321 -19.90 -19.04 -0.17
CA SER A 321 -21.35 -18.87 -0.06
C SER A 321 -21.91 -20.23 -0.44
N THR A 322 -22.51 -20.92 0.52
CA THR A 322 -23.25 -22.13 0.20
C THR A 322 -24.15 -21.75 -0.95
N VAL A 323 -23.88 -22.34 -2.11
CA VAL A 323 -24.68 -22.16 -3.32
C VAL A 323 -26.13 -22.07 -2.82
N ARG A 324 -26.79 -20.91 -3.00
CA ARG A 324 -28.22 -20.82 -2.76
C ARG A 324 -28.81 -21.90 -3.62
N ARG A 325 -29.09 -23.03 -3.01
CA ARG A 325 -29.97 -24.02 -3.60
C ARG A 325 -31.30 -23.33 -3.74
N ASP A 326 -31.60 -22.88 -4.95
CA ASP A 326 -33.00 -22.84 -5.33
C ASP A 326 -33.54 -24.23 -4.99
N SER A 327 -34.54 -24.24 -4.16
CA SER A 327 -35.15 -25.41 -3.53
C SER A 327 -35.71 -26.38 -4.59
N LEU A 328 -34.78 -27.11 -5.20
CA LEU A 328 -35.09 -28.40 -5.76
C LEU A 328 -34.57 -29.40 -4.69
N GLU A 329 -35.44 -30.04 -3.96
CA GLU A 329 -35.15 -31.19 -3.12
C GLU A 329 -34.50 -32.24 -4.03
N ASP A 330 -33.18 -32.18 -4.19
CA ASP A 330 -32.45 -33.24 -4.89
C ASP A 330 -32.10 -34.33 -3.87
N ASP A 331 -32.92 -35.35 -3.83
CA ASP A 331 -32.73 -36.55 -3.01
C ASP A 331 -31.51 -37.40 -3.40
N SER A 332 -30.63 -36.82 -4.24
CA SER A 332 -29.43 -37.50 -4.74
C SER A 332 -28.37 -37.67 -3.66
N TYR A 333 -27.79 -38.87 -3.64
CA TYR A 333 -26.63 -39.19 -2.80
C TYR A 333 -25.34 -39.06 -3.59
N TYR A 334 -24.28 -38.61 -2.90
CA TYR A 334 -22.92 -38.53 -3.45
C TYR A 334 -21.93 -39.24 -2.51
N ASN A 335 -20.94 -39.88 -3.07
CA ASN A 335 -19.80 -40.38 -2.30
C ASN A 335 -18.87 -39.20 -1.89
N LEU A 336 -17.84 -39.52 -1.08
CA LEU A 336 -16.89 -38.49 -0.62
C LEU A 336 -16.00 -37.93 -1.74
N GLN A 337 -16.00 -38.53 -2.92
CA GLN A 337 -15.31 -38.05 -4.14
C GLN A 337 -16.21 -37.15 -5.00
N GLY A 338 -17.46 -36.83 -4.50
CA GLY A 338 -18.41 -36.00 -5.23
C GLY A 338 -19.14 -36.70 -6.38
N GLN A 339 -19.00 -37.99 -6.56
CA GLN A 339 -19.70 -38.75 -7.60
C GLN A 339 -21.15 -39.07 -7.12
N ARG A 340 -22.11 -38.84 -7.99
CA ARG A 340 -23.52 -39.20 -7.74
C ARG A 340 -23.69 -40.70 -7.68
N ILE A 341 -24.35 -41.19 -6.67
CA ILE A 341 -24.60 -42.60 -6.44
C ILE A 341 -26.09 -42.87 -6.21
N ALA A 342 -26.51 -44.11 -6.39
CA ALA A 342 -27.84 -44.54 -5.96
C ALA A 342 -27.96 -44.44 -4.43
N LYS A 343 -29.18 -44.46 -3.90
CA LYS A 343 -29.40 -44.45 -2.45
C LYS A 343 -28.53 -45.54 -1.80
N PRO A 344 -27.64 -45.18 -0.88
CA PRO A 344 -26.69 -46.10 -0.30
C PRO A 344 -27.41 -47.16 0.53
N THR A 345 -27.05 -48.42 0.32
CA THR A 345 -27.53 -49.57 1.07
C THR A 345 -26.46 -50.16 1.99
N ARG A 346 -25.24 -49.59 1.96
CA ARG A 346 -24.13 -50.01 2.82
C ARG A 346 -23.88 -48.97 3.91
N PRO A 347 -23.55 -49.39 5.13
CA PRO A 347 -23.12 -48.45 6.15
C PRO A 347 -21.94 -47.62 5.67
N GLY A 348 -21.99 -46.30 5.92
CA GLY A 348 -20.93 -45.41 5.49
C GLY A 348 -21.31 -43.93 5.57
N LEU A 349 -20.34 -43.06 5.24
CA LEU A 349 -20.52 -41.63 5.20
C LEU A 349 -20.77 -41.18 3.74
N TYR A 350 -21.83 -40.45 3.52
CA TYR A 350 -22.29 -39.97 2.23
C TYR A 350 -22.65 -38.50 2.30
N ILE A 351 -22.91 -37.89 1.17
CA ILE A 351 -23.38 -36.52 1.07
C ILE A 351 -24.78 -36.54 0.45
N GLN A 352 -25.74 -35.95 1.12
CA GLN A 352 -27.10 -35.74 0.62
C GLN A 352 -27.49 -34.28 0.94
N ASN A 353 -28.05 -33.59 -0.03
CA ASN A 353 -28.42 -32.19 0.13
C ASN A 353 -27.26 -31.31 0.66
N GLY A 354 -26.00 -31.61 0.25
CA GLY A 354 -24.81 -30.89 0.71
C GLY A 354 -24.42 -31.14 2.17
N CYS A 355 -25.14 -32.01 2.87
CA CYS A 355 -24.85 -32.41 4.25
C CYS A 355 -24.24 -33.81 4.32
N LYS A 356 -23.39 -34.04 5.31
CA LYS A 356 -22.85 -35.38 5.60
C LYS A 356 -23.96 -36.23 6.23
N VAL A 357 -24.25 -37.40 5.66
CA VAL A 357 -25.23 -38.34 6.13
C VAL A 357 -24.54 -39.66 6.46
N VAL A 358 -24.78 -40.19 7.65
CA VAL A 358 -24.30 -41.53 8.06
C VAL A 358 -25.43 -42.52 7.82
N VAL A 359 -25.18 -43.45 6.89
CA VAL A 359 -26.05 -44.63 6.72
C VAL A 359 -25.53 -45.73 7.64
N LYS A 360 -26.38 -46.27 8.49
CA LYS A 360 -26.05 -47.33 9.45
C LYS A 360 -26.36 -48.69 8.86
#